data_59bf2275d3c1a897c6bdb7e5f1ce791a
#
_entry.id   59bf2275d3c1a897c6bdb7e5f1ce791a
#
_cell.length_a   1.000
_cell.length_b   1.000
_cell.length_c   1.000
_cell.angle_alpha   90.00
_cell.angle_beta   90.00
_cell.angle_gamma   90.00
#
_symmetry.space_group_name_H-M   'P 1'
#
loop_
_entity.id
_entity.type
_entity.pdbx_description
1 polymer ?
#
loop_
_entity_poly.entity_id
_entity_poly.type
_entity_poly.pdbx_seq_one_letter_code
_entity_poly.pdbx_strand_id
1 'polypeptide(L)'
;MALSLDHTIVPSKDKETSAKWMAGILGLEYTGMWGHFAPVKVNELTSFDFDNREVFEPHHYALLASDEEFDEILDRVKAEGIPYGSGPRSRTDM
;
A
#
# COMPACT_ATOMS: atom_id res chain seq x y z
N MET A 1 25.35 -10.48 -6.17
CA MET A 1 24.44 -9.44 -5.69
C MET A 1 23.11 -9.55 -6.40
N ALA A 2 22.07 -9.58 -5.65
CA ALA A 2 20.72 -9.58 -6.22
C ALA A 2 20.23 -8.14 -6.41
N LEU A 3 19.41 -7.93 -7.42
CA LEU A 3 18.67 -6.69 -7.57
C LEU A 3 17.54 -6.66 -6.54
N SER A 4 17.17 -5.48 -6.09
CA SER A 4 15.99 -5.27 -5.27
C SER A 4 15.19 -4.10 -5.80
N LEU A 5 13.89 -4.15 -5.58
CA LEU A 5 13.04 -3.03 -5.91
C LEU A 5 13.25 -1.96 -4.83
N ASP A 6 13.74 -0.79 -5.25
CA ASP A 6 13.99 0.32 -4.34
C ASP A 6 12.70 1.08 -4.02
N HIS A 7 12.03 1.53 -5.06
CA HIS A 7 10.76 2.22 -4.88
C HIS A 7 9.92 2.13 -6.16
N THR A 8 8.63 2.39 -6.00
CA THR A 8 7.71 2.56 -7.11
C THR A 8 6.81 3.75 -6.81
N ILE A 9 6.42 4.47 -7.85
CA ILE A 9 5.53 5.61 -7.70
C ILE A 9 4.10 5.10 -7.72
N VAL A 10 3.31 5.50 -6.71
CA VAL A 10 1.91 5.14 -6.61
C VAL A 10 1.07 6.40 -6.85
N PRO A 11 0.33 6.46 -7.96
CA PRO A 11 -0.50 7.64 -8.24
C PRO A 11 -1.71 7.69 -7.32
N SER A 12 -2.08 8.90 -6.91
CA SER A 12 -3.20 9.11 -6.01
C SER A 12 -3.75 10.52 -6.23
N LYS A 13 -5.01 10.72 -5.85
CA LYS A 13 -5.63 12.05 -5.87
C LYS A 13 -5.08 12.93 -4.76
N ASP A 14 -4.77 12.35 -3.61
CA ASP A 14 -4.20 13.04 -2.45
C ASP A 14 -3.15 12.12 -1.84
N LYS A 15 -1.89 12.39 -2.14
CA LYS A 15 -0.77 11.52 -1.79
C LYS A 15 -0.61 11.30 -0.29
N GLU A 16 -0.76 12.34 0.52
CA GLU A 16 -0.60 12.17 1.96
C GLU A 16 -1.74 11.38 2.58
N THR A 17 -2.98 11.65 2.18
CA THR A 17 -4.13 10.90 2.65
C THR A 17 -4.01 9.42 2.29
N SER A 18 -3.62 9.14 1.05
CA SER A 18 -3.44 7.76 0.59
C SER A 18 -2.30 7.06 1.29
N ALA A 19 -1.17 7.74 1.48
CA ALA A 19 -0.02 7.16 2.16
C ALA A 19 -0.34 6.82 3.62
N LYS A 20 -0.99 7.72 4.31
CA LYS A 20 -1.41 7.49 5.70
C LYS A 20 -2.39 6.32 5.80
N TRP A 21 -3.34 6.26 4.88
CA TRP A 21 -4.33 5.19 4.84
C TRP A 21 -3.65 3.84 4.61
N MET A 22 -2.77 3.75 3.61
CA MET A 22 -2.06 2.51 3.31
C MET A 22 -1.17 2.08 4.49
N ALA A 23 -0.43 3.01 5.07
CA ALA A 23 0.40 2.72 6.23
C ALA A 23 -0.43 2.17 7.38
N GLY A 24 -1.60 2.77 7.64
CA GLY A 24 -2.50 2.30 8.68
C GLY A 24 -3.00 0.88 8.46
N ILE A 25 -3.42 0.57 7.23
CA ILE A 25 -3.92 -0.77 6.88
C ILE A 25 -2.79 -1.81 6.97
N LEU A 26 -1.61 -1.49 6.47
CA LEU A 26 -0.50 -2.44 6.44
C LEU A 26 0.26 -2.53 7.77
N GLY A 27 -0.07 -1.68 8.74
CA GLY A 27 0.64 -1.67 10.02
C GLY A 27 2.03 -1.05 9.93
N LEU A 28 2.21 -0.09 9.03
CA LEU A 28 3.47 0.60 8.80
C LEU A 28 3.37 2.03 9.31
N GLU A 29 4.51 2.70 9.44
CA GLU A 29 4.56 4.10 9.82
C GLU A 29 4.65 4.99 8.58
N TYR A 30 3.86 6.08 8.60
CA TYR A 30 4.07 7.17 7.67
C TYR A 30 4.87 8.25 8.38
N THR A 31 6.06 8.56 7.88
CA THR A 31 7.00 9.46 8.54
C THR A 31 7.07 10.84 7.92
N GLY A 32 6.18 11.16 7.00
CA GLY A 32 6.10 12.47 6.37
C GLY A 32 6.60 12.49 4.94
N MET A 33 6.52 13.66 4.33
CA MET A 33 6.90 13.88 2.95
C MET A 33 8.41 13.78 2.76
N TRP A 34 8.82 13.30 1.60
CA TRP A 34 10.21 13.35 1.15
C TRP A 34 10.23 13.92 -0.26
N GLY A 35 10.75 15.15 -0.39
CA GLY A 35 10.62 15.87 -1.63
C GLY A 35 9.14 16.13 -1.92
N HIS A 36 8.69 15.80 -3.13
CA HIS A 36 7.28 15.92 -3.50
C HIS A 36 6.50 14.61 -3.35
N PHE A 37 7.13 13.58 -2.81
CA PHE A 37 6.48 12.29 -2.58
C PHE A 37 6.02 12.13 -1.14
N ALA A 38 4.98 11.32 -0.96
CA ALA A 38 4.55 10.83 0.35
C ALA A 38 4.93 9.36 0.42
N PRO A 39 6.12 9.00 0.95
CA PRO A 39 6.61 7.64 0.91
C PRO A 39 6.07 6.79 2.05
N VAL A 40 5.83 5.51 1.75
CA VAL A 40 5.54 4.49 2.75
C VAL A 40 6.56 3.37 2.57
N LYS A 41 7.44 3.21 3.54
CA LYS A 41 8.43 2.13 3.51
C LYS A 41 7.75 0.83 3.91
N VAL A 42 7.73 -0.13 2.99
CA VAL A 42 7.17 -1.45 3.29
C VAL A 42 8.17 -2.33 4.04
N ASN A 43 9.46 -2.09 3.83
CA ASN A 43 10.55 -2.71 4.55
C ASN A 43 11.80 -1.84 4.40
N GLU A 44 12.97 -2.34 4.81
CA GLU A 44 14.21 -1.57 4.73
C GLU A 44 14.68 -1.28 3.30
N LEU A 45 14.20 -2.05 2.32
CA LEU A 45 14.67 -1.98 0.95
C LEU A 45 13.72 -1.28 -0.01
N THR A 46 12.41 -1.30 0.26
CA THR A 46 11.40 -0.91 -0.71
C THR A 46 10.41 0.10 -0.15
N SER A 47 10.10 1.11 -0.94
CA SER A 47 9.14 2.16 -0.59
C SER A 47 8.06 2.29 -1.67
N PHE A 48 6.84 2.58 -1.25
CA PHE A 48 5.78 3.08 -2.13
C PHE A 48 5.77 4.60 -2.00
N ASP A 49 6.11 5.29 -3.09
CA ASP A 49 6.19 6.74 -3.11
C ASP A 49 4.91 7.30 -3.73
N PHE A 50 3.97 7.74 -2.90
CA PHE A 50 2.71 8.29 -3.38
C PHE A 50 2.95 9.67 -3.98
N ASP A 51 2.30 9.91 -5.12
CA ASP A 51 2.41 11.17 -5.83
C ASP A 51 1.04 11.58 -6.38
N ASN A 52 0.79 12.88 -6.43
CA ASN A 52 -0.49 13.38 -6.92
C ASN A 52 -0.61 13.22 -8.42
N ARG A 53 -1.73 12.68 -8.87
CA ARG A 53 -2.11 12.59 -10.27
C ARG A 53 -3.62 12.79 -10.38
N GLU A 54 -4.06 13.60 -11.32
CA GLU A 54 -5.49 13.79 -11.55
C GLU A 54 -6.10 12.64 -12.32
N VAL A 55 -5.35 12.09 -13.26
CA VAL A 55 -5.79 10.97 -14.09
C VAL A 55 -4.75 9.88 -14.03
N PHE A 56 -5.17 8.67 -13.70
CA PHE A 56 -4.28 7.51 -13.66
C PHE A 56 -5.10 6.22 -13.74
N GLU A 57 -4.41 5.14 -14.12
CA GLU A 57 -4.98 3.81 -14.09
C GLU A 57 -4.64 3.12 -12.78
N PRO A 58 -5.57 2.35 -12.19
CA PRO A 58 -5.25 1.53 -11.02
C PRO A 58 -4.19 0.50 -11.36
N HIS A 59 -3.28 0.27 -10.43
CA HIS A 59 -2.25 -0.74 -10.58
C HIS A 59 -2.45 -1.83 -9.54
N HIS A 60 -1.91 -3.01 -9.83
CA HIS A 60 -1.92 -4.14 -8.92
C HIS A 60 -0.56 -4.22 -8.21
N TYR A 61 -0.59 -4.23 -6.90
CA TYR A 61 0.60 -4.43 -6.09
C TYR A 61 0.41 -5.69 -5.24
N ALA A 62 1.41 -6.55 -5.25
CA ALA A 62 1.37 -7.78 -4.47
C ALA A 62 2.47 -7.76 -3.43
N LEU A 63 2.11 -7.97 -2.19
CA LEU A 63 3.04 -8.01 -1.07
C LEU A 63 3.02 -9.40 -0.46
N LEU A 64 4.21 -9.91 -0.15
CA LEU A 64 4.33 -11.17 0.57
C LEU A 64 4.31 -10.86 2.06
N ALA A 65 3.41 -11.47 2.78
CA ALA A 65 3.25 -11.28 4.22
C ALA A 65 3.34 -12.63 4.92
N SER A 66 3.79 -12.63 6.16
CA SER A 66 3.69 -13.80 7.02
C SER A 66 2.21 -14.07 7.35
N ASP A 67 1.90 -15.27 7.84
CA ASP A 67 0.53 -15.59 8.23
C ASP A 67 0.01 -14.62 9.29
N GLU A 68 0.85 -14.27 10.25
CA GLU A 68 0.50 -13.33 11.31
C GLU A 68 0.23 -11.93 10.75
N GLU A 69 1.11 -11.43 9.89
CA GLU A 69 0.91 -10.13 9.23
C GLU A 69 -0.34 -10.11 8.37
N PHE A 70 -0.59 -11.20 7.64
CA PHE A 70 -1.77 -11.32 6.81
C PHE A 70 -3.04 -11.21 7.65
N ASP A 71 -3.10 -11.94 8.77
CA ASP A 71 -4.26 -11.94 9.67
C ASP A 71 -4.51 -10.54 10.25
N GLU A 72 -3.45 -9.85 10.67
CA GLU A 72 -3.55 -8.51 11.22
C GLU A 72 -4.04 -7.50 10.18
N ILE A 73 -3.53 -7.59 8.96
CA ILE A 73 -3.95 -6.71 7.87
C ILE A 73 -5.40 -7.00 7.49
N LEU A 74 -5.78 -8.26 7.40
CA LEU A 74 -7.15 -8.63 7.07
C LEU A 74 -8.12 -8.12 8.12
N ASP A 75 -7.76 -8.19 9.39
CA ASP A 75 -8.57 -7.65 10.48
C ASP A 75 -8.80 -6.14 10.30
N ARG A 76 -7.77 -5.40 9.92
CA ARG A 76 -7.89 -3.96 9.66
C ARG A 76 -8.78 -3.66 8.46
N VAL A 77 -8.64 -4.46 7.40
CA VAL A 77 -9.50 -4.35 6.21
C VAL A 77 -10.97 -4.55 6.59
N LYS A 78 -11.25 -5.57 7.39
CA LYS A 78 -12.60 -5.84 7.87
C LYS A 78 -13.13 -4.71 8.75
N ALA A 79 -12.29 -4.20 9.65
CA ALA A 79 -12.67 -3.12 10.56
C ALA A 79 -13.02 -1.84 9.79
N GLU A 80 -12.36 -1.59 8.67
CA GLU A 80 -12.62 -0.43 7.81
C GLU A 80 -13.81 -0.64 6.86
N GLY A 81 -14.38 -1.84 6.82
CA GLY A 81 -15.49 -2.15 5.91
C GLY A 81 -15.10 -2.20 4.46
N ILE A 82 -13.84 -2.48 4.15
CA ILE A 82 -13.34 -2.52 2.79
C ILE A 82 -13.69 -3.86 2.16
N PRO A 83 -14.30 -3.89 0.95
CA PRO A 83 -14.52 -5.14 0.24
C PRO A 83 -13.19 -5.83 -0.09
N TYR A 84 -13.16 -7.14 0.01
CA TYR A 84 -11.97 -7.92 -0.28
C TYR A 84 -12.35 -9.25 -0.92
N GLY A 85 -11.39 -9.87 -1.60
CA GLY A 85 -11.61 -11.12 -2.31
C GLY A 85 -10.34 -11.94 -2.42
N SER A 86 -10.44 -13.09 -3.03
CA SER A 86 -9.33 -14.04 -3.15
C SER A 86 -8.29 -13.65 -4.18
N GLY A 87 -8.57 -12.67 -5.03
CA GLY A 87 -7.62 -12.24 -6.05
C GLY A 87 -8.13 -11.02 -6.82
N PRO A 88 -7.33 -10.51 -7.76
CA PRO A 88 -7.68 -9.27 -8.48
C PRO A 88 -8.99 -9.34 -9.27
N ARG A 89 -9.39 -10.55 -9.68
CA ARG A 89 -10.63 -10.76 -10.44
C ARG A 89 -11.79 -11.21 -9.57
N SER A 90 -11.56 -11.46 -8.30
CA SER A 90 -12.55 -11.94 -7.34
C SER A 90 -12.49 -11.10 -6.08
N ARG A 91 -12.78 -9.80 -6.23
CA ARG A 91 -12.55 -8.80 -5.18
C ARG A 91 -13.50 -8.86 -4.01
N THR A 92 -14.62 -9.54 -4.16
CA THR A 92 -15.67 -9.54 -3.15
C THR A 92 -16.23 -10.92 -2.86
N ASP A 93 -15.48 -11.97 -3.18
CA ASP A 93 -15.94 -13.35 -2.99
C ASP A 93 -15.68 -13.91 -1.59
N MET A 94 -15.16 -13.08 -0.72
CA MET A 94 -14.87 -13.50 0.66
C MET A 94 -15.61 -12.68 1.69
#